data_5fd9483541e94ca70abb62a035985af2
#
_entry.id   5fd9483541e94ca70abb62a035985af2
#
_cell.length_a   1.000
_cell.length_b   1.000
_cell.length_c   1.000
_cell.angle_alpha   90.00
_cell.angle_beta   90.00
_cell.angle_gamma   90.00
#
_symmetry.space_group_name_H-M   'P 1'
#
loop_
_entity.id
_entity.type
_entity.pdbx_description
1 polymer ?
#
loop_
_entity_poly.entity_id
_entity_poly.type
_entity_poly.pdbx_seq_one_letter_code
_entity_poly.pdbx_strand_id
1 'polypeptide(L)'
;MSSVVSGKIQRTFRTEAGMKRASVLLTALFAFSIIVGCARAPEEAITVFAGAASKVALDEAATAFENRSGIKVYANYGGSGAVLSQMKLSRSGDVYMPGSPDYLAVAERDGIIRPDSTKIVSYLVPIIAVQHGNPRNVQSLSDLARPGIKVAIGNPEAVCVGLYAVEIFDHNHLLTEVGRNIVTEAESCEKVATLISLKSVDAAIGWHVFHDWDPDSIDAVYLKPEQLPRIAYIPAAISTYARDSDSAQKFIDFLVSSQGQDIFRKWGYITTEAEARKFAPAARIGGEYRLPEAYRSLLGK
;
A
#
# COMPACT_ATOMS: atom_id res chain seq x y z
N MET A 1 -9.68 33.36 101.27
CA MET A 1 -10.46 34.50 100.83
C MET A 1 -10.33 34.59 99.31
N SER A 2 -11.40 34.22 98.67
CA SER A 2 -12.20 35.00 97.72
C SER A 2 -11.52 35.29 96.41
N SER A 3 -11.98 35.14 95.26
CA SER A 3 -13.23 34.87 94.58
C SER A 3 -13.06 35.39 93.12
N VAL A 4 -13.71 34.66 92.22
CA VAL A 4 -14.33 35.22 90.99
C VAL A 4 -13.41 35.85 89.87
N VAL A 5 -13.38 35.27 88.75
CA VAL A 5 -14.07 35.79 87.55
C VAL A 5 -14.19 34.67 86.49
N SER A 6 -15.40 34.27 86.28
CA SER A 6 -15.89 33.48 85.17
C SER A 6 -16.41 34.38 84.08
N GLY A 7 -16.24 33.98 82.85
CA GLY A 7 -17.17 34.40 81.80
C GLY A 7 -16.60 35.28 80.67
N LYS A 8 -16.43 34.71 79.53
CA LYS A 8 -16.55 35.21 78.15
C LYS A 8 -15.43 34.73 77.24
N ILE A 9 -15.45 33.50 76.81
CA ILE A 9 -14.83 33.12 75.56
C ILE A 9 -15.62 31.86 75.03
N GLN A 10 -16.77 32.08 74.46
CA GLN A 10 -17.52 31.02 73.78
C GLN A 10 -18.45 31.52 72.69
N ARG A 11 -18.01 32.47 71.83
CA ARG A 11 -18.88 32.88 70.67
C ARG A 11 -18.18 33.16 69.36
N THR A 12 -16.91 32.85 69.19
CA THR A 12 -16.17 33.21 67.92
C THR A 12 -15.74 31.99 67.10
N PHE A 13 -15.96 30.75 67.54
CA PHE A 13 -15.47 29.58 66.76
C PHE A 13 -16.48 28.92 65.83
N ARG A 14 -17.72 29.41 65.69
CA ARG A 14 -18.77 28.74 64.88
C ARG A 14 -19.00 29.31 63.51
N THR A 15 -18.43 30.44 63.15
CA THR A 15 -18.60 31.11 61.83
C THR A 15 -17.48 30.83 60.86
N GLU A 16 -16.27 30.54 61.30
CA GLU A 16 -15.15 30.28 60.36
C GLU A 16 -15.15 28.87 59.76
N ALA A 17 -15.72 27.86 60.44
CA ALA A 17 -15.80 26.49 59.95
C ALA A 17 -16.83 26.32 58.81
N GLY A 18 -17.87 27.16 58.78
CA GLY A 18 -18.90 27.14 57.74
C GLY A 18 -18.40 27.75 56.40
N MET A 19 -17.63 28.84 56.50
CA MET A 19 -17.11 29.52 55.30
C MET A 19 -16.00 28.73 54.61
N LYS A 20 -15.13 28.04 55.35
CA LYS A 20 -14.08 27.19 54.79
C LYS A 20 -14.64 25.95 54.06
N ARG A 21 -15.75 25.38 54.52
CA ARG A 21 -16.42 24.23 53.89
C ARG A 21 -17.17 24.65 52.60
N ALA A 22 -17.77 25.81 52.56
CA ALA A 22 -18.45 26.31 51.36
C ALA A 22 -17.43 26.69 50.25
N SER A 23 -16.27 27.26 50.62
CA SER A 23 -15.20 27.62 49.67
C SER A 23 -14.53 26.36 49.05
N VAL A 24 -14.31 25.30 49.82
CA VAL A 24 -13.73 24.04 49.34
C VAL A 24 -14.70 23.30 48.41
N LEU A 25 -16.00 23.31 48.67
CA LEU A 25 -17.02 22.73 47.83
C LEU A 25 -17.19 23.47 46.49
N LEU A 26 -17.08 24.81 46.49
CA LEU A 26 -17.15 25.60 45.24
C LEU A 26 -15.92 25.42 44.38
N THR A 27 -14.72 25.29 44.95
CA THR A 27 -13.47 25.01 44.21
C THR A 27 -13.46 23.61 43.66
N ALA A 28 -14.00 22.59 44.34
CA ALA A 28 -14.11 21.23 43.85
C ALA A 28 -15.11 21.09 42.68
N LEU A 29 -16.23 21.84 42.69
CA LEU A 29 -17.18 21.87 41.58
C LEU A 29 -16.59 22.52 40.32
N PHE A 30 -15.77 23.56 40.50
CA PHE A 30 -15.12 24.27 39.35
C PHE A 30 -13.98 23.45 38.74
N ALA A 31 -13.24 22.68 39.58
CA ALA A 31 -12.20 21.74 39.09
C ALA A 31 -12.79 20.53 38.34
N PHE A 32 -13.99 20.05 38.74
CA PHE A 32 -14.65 18.96 38.05
C PHE A 32 -15.23 19.34 36.69
N SER A 33 -15.59 20.64 36.47
CA SER A 33 -16.11 21.15 35.21
C SER A 33 -15.03 21.30 34.13
N ILE A 34 -13.74 21.35 34.48
CA ILE A 34 -12.63 21.51 33.52
C ILE A 34 -12.17 20.16 32.94
N ILE A 35 -12.46 19.03 33.62
CA ILE A 35 -12.05 17.69 33.18
C ILE A 35 -12.99 17.10 32.10
N VAL A 36 -14.20 17.63 31.93
CA VAL A 36 -15.17 17.15 30.93
C VAL A 36 -14.92 17.72 29.51
N GLY A 37 -13.92 18.58 29.32
CA GLY A 37 -13.77 19.44 28.13
C GLY A 37 -12.86 18.95 27.01
N CYS A 38 -12.27 17.74 27.02
CA CYS A 38 -11.40 17.29 25.91
C CYS A 38 -11.38 15.76 25.72
N ALA A 39 -12.53 15.12 25.75
CA ALA A 39 -12.62 13.83 25.05
C ALA A 39 -12.72 14.14 23.56
N ARG A 40 -11.56 14.29 22.88
CA ARG A 40 -11.51 14.32 21.42
C ARG A 40 -12.19 13.04 20.96
N ALA A 41 -13.23 13.16 20.12
CA ALA A 41 -13.82 12.00 19.49
C ALA A 41 -12.70 11.14 18.90
N PRO A 42 -12.73 9.82 19.03
CA PRO A 42 -11.72 8.98 18.42
C PRO A 42 -11.64 9.35 16.94
N GLU A 43 -10.44 9.67 16.48
CA GLU A 43 -10.19 10.03 15.09
C GLU A 43 -10.54 8.81 14.22
N GLU A 44 -11.53 8.96 13.33
CA GLU A 44 -11.86 7.89 12.40
C GLU A 44 -10.67 7.63 11.50
N ALA A 45 -10.21 6.39 11.45
CA ALA A 45 -9.03 6.01 10.71
C ALA A 45 -9.14 4.60 10.17
N ILE A 46 -8.62 4.39 8.95
CA ILE A 46 -8.48 3.08 8.32
C ILE A 46 -7.02 2.77 8.05
N THR A 47 -6.69 1.48 8.08
CA THR A 47 -5.36 0.98 7.73
C THR A 47 -5.43 0.17 6.45
N VAL A 48 -4.61 0.56 5.47
CA VAL A 48 -4.50 -0.09 4.16
C VAL A 48 -3.19 -0.87 4.08
N PHE A 49 -3.26 -2.15 3.75
CA PHE A 49 -2.09 -2.96 3.40
C PHE A 49 -1.99 -3.02 1.88
N ALA A 50 -1.01 -2.32 1.31
CA ALA A 50 -0.93 -2.09 -0.13
C ALA A 50 0.38 -2.63 -0.74
N GLY A 51 0.28 -3.21 -1.93
CA GLY A 51 1.43 -3.45 -2.78
C GLY A 51 2.08 -2.12 -3.19
N ALA A 52 3.41 -2.01 -3.08
CA ALA A 52 4.14 -0.78 -3.37
C ALA A 52 4.00 -0.28 -4.83
N ALA A 53 3.41 -1.10 -5.71
CA ALA A 53 3.06 -0.70 -7.07
C ALA A 53 2.03 0.43 -7.14
N SER A 54 1.28 0.72 -6.06
CA SER A 54 0.27 1.77 -6.02
C SER A 54 0.72 3.02 -5.24
N LYS A 55 1.91 2.99 -4.62
CA LYS A 55 2.30 3.93 -3.56
C LYS A 55 2.07 5.40 -3.92
N VAL A 56 2.62 5.90 -5.00
CA VAL A 56 2.59 7.34 -5.33
C VAL A 56 1.16 7.86 -5.56
N ALA A 57 0.33 7.10 -6.28
CA ALA A 57 -1.05 7.47 -6.53
C ALA A 57 -1.92 7.27 -5.27
N LEU A 58 -1.67 6.20 -4.49
CA LEU A 58 -2.42 5.91 -3.28
C LEU A 58 -2.16 6.94 -2.17
N ASP A 59 -0.93 7.44 -2.01
CA ASP A 59 -0.60 8.50 -1.04
C ASP A 59 -1.36 9.80 -1.36
N GLU A 60 -1.44 10.20 -2.64
CA GLU A 60 -2.22 11.38 -3.05
C GLU A 60 -3.73 11.13 -2.88
N ALA A 61 -4.20 9.94 -3.26
CA ALA A 61 -5.61 9.56 -3.11
C ALA A 61 -6.03 9.51 -1.62
N ALA A 62 -5.19 8.98 -0.75
CA ALA A 62 -5.40 8.97 0.69
C ALA A 62 -5.54 10.40 1.24
N THR A 63 -4.61 11.30 0.87
CA THR A 63 -4.66 12.71 1.27
C THR A 63 -5.95 13.39 0.78
N ALA A 64 -6.34 13.15 -0.47
CA ALA A 64 -7.58 13.72 -1.04
C ALA A 64 -8.83 13.18 -0.34
N PHE A 65 -8.85 11.90 0.01
CA PHE A 65 -9.94 11.26 0.75
C PHE A 65 -10.03 11.81 2.18
N GLU A 66 -8.90 11.93 2.90
CA GLU A 66 -8.85 12.52 4.23
C GLU A 66 -9.42 13.93 4.25
N ASN A 67 -9.01 14.79 3.29
CA ASN A 67 -9.49 16.17 3.18
C ASN A 67 -11.01 16.24 2.93
N ARG A 68 -11.57 15.25 2.25
CA ARG A 68 -13.00 15.21 1.90
C ARG A 68 -13.88 14.61 3.00
N SER A 69 -13.39 13.55 3.64
CA SER A 69 -14.20 12.73 4.56
C SER A 69 -13.89 12.96 6.04
N GLY A 70 -12.71 13.52 6.35
CA GLY A 70 -12.18 13.59 7.70
C GLY A 70 -11.63 12.26 8.24
N ILE A 71 -11.71 11.16 7.47
CA ILE A 71 -11.23 9.84 7.84
C ILE A 71 -9.74 9.73 7.49
N LYS A 72 -8.90 9.40 8.47
CA LYS A 72 -7.45 9.19 8.25
C LYS A 72 -7.18 7.88 7.54
N VAL A 73 -6.17 7.89 6.68
CA VAL A 73 -5.71 6.69 5.95
C VAL A 73 -4.24 6.41 6.26
N TYR A 74 -3.99 5.30 6.93
CA TYR A 74 -2.63 4.81 7.20
C TYR A 74 -2.30 3.66 6.24
N ALA A 75 -1.32 3.86 5.35
CA ALA A 75 -0.94 2.85 4.37
C ALA A 75 0.40 2.17 4.73
N ASN A 76 0.39 0.84 4.76
CA ASN A 76 1.57 -0.02 4.86
C ASN A 76 1.93 -0.54 3.48
N TYR A 77 3.14 -0.24 3.01
CA TYR A 77 3.61 -0.62 1.68
C TYR A 77 4.65 -1.73 1.70
N GLY A 78 4.62 -2.59 0.69
CA GLY A 78 5.60 -3.65 0.51
C GLY A 78 5.33 -4.52 -0.72
N GLY A 79 6.00 -5.66 -0.81
CA GLY A 79 5.60 -6.71 -1.73
C GLY A 79 4.18 -7.20 -1.38
N SER A 80 3.36 -7.50 -2.40
CA SER A 80 1.95 -7.87 -2.17
C SER A 80 1.78 -9.06 -1.22
N GLY A 81 2.60 -10.11 -1.37
CA GLY A 81 2.61 -11.25 -0.46
C GLY A 81 3.13 -10.92 0.93
N ALA A 82 4.11 -10.02 1.02
CA ALA A 82 4.68 -9.61 2.31
C ALA A 82 3.67 -8.85 3.15
N VAL A 83 2.96 -7.86 2.57
CA VAL A 83 1.92 -7.10 3.29
C VAL A 83 0.70 -7.97 3.62
N LEU A 84 0.35 -8.96 2.77
CA LEU A 84 -0.67 -9.96 3.11
C LEU A 84 -0.28 -10.77 4.33
N SER A 85 0.97 -11.22 4.39
CA SER A 85 1.49 -11.97 5.53
C SER A 85 1.49 -11.14 6.81
N GLN A 86 1.86 -9.86 6.73
CA GLN A 86 1.79 -8.92 7.85
C GLN A 86 0.34 -8.75 8.35
N MET A 87 -0.63 -8.55 7.43
CA MET A 87 -2.05 -8.45 7.76
C MET A 87 -2.55 -9.71 8.46
N LYS A 88 -2.17 -10.89 7.97
CA LYS A 88 -2.53 -12.20 8.58
C LYS A 88 -1.97 -12.35 10.00
N LEU A 89 -0.68 -12.02 10.18
CA LEU A 89 0.02 -12.16 11.47
C LEU A 89 -0.50 -11.16 12.50
N SER A 90 -0.72 -9.90 12.11
CA SER A 90 -1.24 -8.86 13.00
C SER A 90 -2.75 -8.97 13.25
N ARG A 91 -3.47 -9.72 12.41
CA ARG A 91 -4.94 -9.81 12.39
C ARG A 91 -5.58 -8.42 12.42
N SER A 92 -5.03 -7.50 11.63
CA SER A 92 -5.44 -6.09 11.58
C SER A 92 -5.33 -5.53 10.17
N GLY A 93 -5.95 -4.37 9.95
CA GLY A 93 -6.03 -3.70 8.66
C GLY A 93 -7.45 -3.74 8.10
N ASP A 94 -7.85 -2.67 7.45
CA ASP A 94 -9.22 -2.49 6.99
C ASP A 94 -9.36 -2.76 5.50
N VAL A 95 -8.32 -2.44 4.70
CA VAL A 95 -8.28 -2.65 3.25
C VAL A 95 -7.02 -3.40 2.86
N TYR A 96 -7.15 -4.40 1.99
CA TYR A 96 -6.06 -5.05 1.28
C TYR A 96 -6.07 -4.62 -0.19
N MET A 97 -4.93 -4.10 -0.68
CA MET A 97 -4.79 -3.57 -2.03
C MET A 97 -3.48 -4.08 -2.67
N PRO A 98 -3.41 -5.35 -3.12
CA PRO A 98 -2.21 -5.89 -3.77
C PRO A 98 -1.98 -5.27 -5.15
N GLY A 99 -0.74 -5.36 -5.65
CA GLY A 99 -0.37 -4.90 -6.98
C GLY A 99 -0.73 -5.87 -8.11
N SER A 100 -1.37 -7.01 -7.80
CA SER A 100 -1.89 -7.94 -8.81
C SER A 100 -3.01 -8.82 -8.25
N PRO A 101 -3.87 -9.37 -9.13
CA PRO A 101 -4.94 -10.29 -8.73
C PRO A 101 -4.45 -11.61 -8.13
N ASP A 102 -3.21 -12.03 -8.42
CA ASP A 102 -2.64 -13.26 -7.88
C ASP A 102 -2.71 -13.30 -6.35
N TYR A 103 -2.29 -12.20 -5.71
CA TYR A 103 -2.30 -12.09 -4.25
C TYR A 103 -3.67 -11.80 -3.67
N LEU A 104 -4.59 -11.21 -4.46
CA LEU A 104 -6.00 -11.12 -4.06
C LEU A 104 -6.62 -12.51 -3.94
N ALA A 105 -6.38 -13.38 -4.93
CA ALA A 105 -6.85 -14.74 -4.93
C ALA A 105 -6.31 -15.58 -3.76
N VAL A 106 -5.05 -15.32 -3.35
CA VAL A 106 -4.51 -15.90 -2.11
C VAL A 106 -5.27 -15.40 -0.89
N ALA A 107 -5.50 -14.10 -0.79
CA ALA A 107 -6.22 -13.50 0.34
C ALA A 107 -7.68 -14.01 0.43
N GLU A 108 -8.33 -14.22 -0.70
CA GLU A 108 -9.67 -14.80 -0.80
C GLU A 108 -9.70 -16.25 -0.32
N ARG A 109 -8.81 -17.11 -0.83
CA ARG A 109 -8.69 -18.52 -0.38
C ARG A 109 -8.42 -18.66 1.11
N ASP A 110 -7.64 -17.72 1.67
CA ASP A 110 -7.29 -17.70 3.09
C ASP A 110 -8.36 -17.05 3.97
N GLY A 111 -9.47 -16.56 3.39
CA GLY A 111 -10.57 -15.89 4.12
C GLY A 111 -10.17 -14.55 4.73
N ILE A 112 -9.18 -13.85 4.16
CA ILE A 112 -8.65 -12.59 4.69
C ILE A 112 -9.43 -11.37 4.19
N ILE A 113 -10.10 -11.50 3.05
CA ILE A 113 -10.89 -10.42 2.46
C ILE A 113 -12.34 -10.82 2.29
N ARG A 114 -13.21 -9.83 2.06
CA ARG A 114 -14.59 -9.98 1.65
C ARG A 114 -14.66 -9.86 0.13
N PRO A 115 -14.86 -10.96 -0.62
CA PRO A 115 -14.78 -10.94 -2.09
C PRO A 115 -15.78 -9.99 -2.76
N ASP A 116 -16.98 -9.86 -2.18
CA ASP A 116 -18.06 -8.99 -2.64
C ASP A 116 -17.73 -7.48 -2.57
N SER A 117 -16.74 -7.10 -1.76
CA SER A 117 -16.24 -5.73 -1.65
C SER A 117 -15.18 -5.36 -2.69
N THR A 118 -14.72 -6.31 -3.50
CA THR A 118 -13.60 -6.11 -4.41
C THR A 118 -13.95 -5.14 -5.55
N LYS A 119 -13.07 -4.13 -5.73
CA LYS A 119 -13.11 -3.21 -6.89
C LYS A 119 -11.75 -3.20 -7.57
N ILE A 120 -11.74 -3.06 -8.91
CA ILE A 120 -10.51 -2.83 -9.68
C ILE A 120 -10.24 -1.34 -9.71
N VAL A 121 -9.07 -0.94 -9.20
CA VAL A 121 -8.66 0.47 -9.11
C VAL A 121 -7.94 0.93 -10.36
N SER A 122 -7.00 0.12 -10.86
CA SER A 122 -6.21 0.45 -12.08
C SER A 122 -5.60 -0.80 -12.69
N TYR A 123 -5.04 -0.65 -13.89
CA TYR A 123 -4.34 -1.70 -14.62
C TYR A 123 -2.85 -1.39 -14.73
N LEU A 124 -2.03 -2.44 -14.78
CA LEU A 124 -0.58 -2.37 -14.88
C LEU A 124 -0.10 -3.22 -16.06
N VAL A 125 0.66 -2.59 -16.95
CA VAL A 125 1.27 -3.26 -18.11
C VAL A 125 2.75 -3.50 -17.80
N PRO A 126 3.24 -4.75 -17.91
CA PRO A 126 4.66 -5.03 -17.77
C PRO A 126 5.48 -4.37 -18.87
N ILE A 127 6.65 -3.85 -18.51
CA ILE A 127 7.64 -3.27 -19.44
C ILE A 127 9.05 -3.73 -19.06
N ILE A 128 10.02 -3.48 -19.91
CA ILE A 128 11.43 -3.47 -19.51
C ILE A 128 11.74 -2.05 -19.05
N ALA A 129 11.98 -1.86 -17.74
CA ALA A 129 12.49 -0.63 -17.19
C ALA A 129 14.01 -0.59 -17.40
N VAL A 130 14.54 0.49 -17.95
CA VAL A 130 15.98 0.70 -18.18
C VAL A 130 16.43 2.05 -17.62
N GLN A 131 17.71 2.22 -17.40
CA GLN A 131 18.27 3.52 -17.01
C GLN A 131 17.97 4.57 -18.09
N HIS A 132 17.74 5.81 -17.68
CA HIS A 132 17.49 6.92 -18.60
C HIS A 132 18.57 7.01 -19.68
N GLY A 133 18.14 7.20 -20.93
CA GLY A 133 19.00 7.16 -22.12
C GLY A 133 19.39 5.75 -22.56
N ASN A 134 18.95 4.70 -21.88
CA ASN A 134 19.17 3.30 -22.22
C ASN A 134 20.62 2.97 -22.64
N PRO A 135 21.62 3.20 -21.77
CA PRO A 135 23.05 3.14 -22.14
C PRO A 135 23.51 1.74 -22.58
N ARG A 136 22.75 0.70 -22.23
CA ARG A 136 23.03 -0.69 -22.64
C ARG A 136 22.28 -1.11 -23.91
N ASN A 137 21.52 -0.20 -24.51
CA ASN A 137 20.71 -0.44 -25.70
C ASN A 137 19.86 -1.71 -25.61
N VAL A 138 19.07 -1.83 -24.54
CA VAL A 138 18.11 -2.91 -24.31
C VAL A 138 16.81 -2.54 -25.00
N GLN A 139 16.46 -3.22 -26.09
CA GLN A 139 15.29 -2.92 -26.94
C GLN A 139 14.23 -4.04 -26.92
N SER A 140 14.58 -5.20 -26.37
CA SER A 140 13.73 -6.39 -26.39
C SER A 140 14.00 -7.33 -25.22
N LEU A 141 13.11 -8.30 -24.98
CA LEU A 141 13.31 -9.35 -23.97
C LEU A 141 14.59 -10.16 -24.22
N SER A 142 14.93 -10.44 -25.47
CA SER A 142 16.16 -11.20 -25.81
C SER A 142 17.44 -10.43 -25.45
N ASP A 143 17.38 -9.10 -25.40
CA ASP A 143 18.54 -8.30 -24.97
C ASP A 143 18.86 -8.50 -23.49
N LEU A 144 17.88 -8.88 -22.67
CA LEU A 144 18.10 -9.21 -21.26
C LEU A 144 18.97 -10.46 -21.08
N ALA A 145 19.03 -11.33 -22.10
CA ALA A 145 19.88 -12.53 -22.11
C ALA A 145 21.33 -12.26 -22.60
N ARG A 146 21.65 -11.06 -23.09
CA ARG A 146 23.02 -10.72 -23.54
C ARG A 146 24.02 -10.81 -22.38
N PRO A 147 25.22 -11.38 -22.63
CA PRO A 147 26.27 -11.44 -21.60
C PRO A 147 26.60 -10.05 -21.04
N GLY A 148 26.69 -9.95 -19.71
CA GLY A 148 27.06 -8.73 -19.00
C GLY A 148 25.92 -7.71 -18.82
N ILE A 149 24.69 -8.01 -19.21
CA ILE A 149 23.50 -7.25 -18.79
C ILE A 149 23.13 -7.69 -17.37
N LYS A 150 23.01 -6.71 -16.47
CA LYS A 150 22.55 -6.94 -15.08
C LYS A 150 21.05 -6.72 -15.02
N VAL A 151 20.28 -7.75 -14.70
CA VAL A 151 18.82 -7.71 -14.61
C VAL A 151 18.38 -7.78 -13.15
N ALA A 152 17.42 -6.94 -12.77
CA ALA A 152 16.67 -7.10 -11.54
C ALA A 152 15.25 -7.57 -11.84
N ILE A 153 14.68 -8.33 -10.92
CA ILE A 153 13.23 -8.60 -10.86
C ILE A 153 12.73 -8.37 -9.43
N GLY A 154 11.43 -8.29 -9.22
CA GLY A 154 10.86 -8.46 -7.89
C GLY A 154 11.03 -9.91 -7.43
N ASN A 155 11.08 -10.16 -6.12
CA ASN A 155 11.02 -11.54 -5.62
C ASN A 155 9.68 -12.17 -6.03
N PRO A 156 9.66 -13.19 -6.91
CA PRO A 156 8.42 -13.70 -7.47
C PRO A 156 7.53 -14.44 -6.46
N GLU A 157 8.06 -14.81 -5.31
CA GLU A 157 7.27 -15.44 -4.23
C GLU A 157 6.49 -14.42 -3.38
N ALA A 158 6.87 -13.12 -3.44
CA ALA A 158 6.29 -12.09 -2.57
C ALA A 158 5.91 -10.78 -3.29
N VAL A 159 6.42 -10.54 -4.50
CA VAL A 159 6.26 -9.28 -5.24
C VAL A 159 5.60 -9.53 -6.58
N CYS A 160 4.48 -8.87 -6.84
CA CYS A 160 3.68 -9.10 -8.05
C CYS A 160 4.49 -8.94 -9.35
N VAL A 161 5.28 -7.89 -9.52
CA VAL A 161 6.06 -7.67 -10.75
C VAL A 161 7.11 -8.76 -10.97
N GLY A 162 7.61 -9.40 -9.91
CA GLY A 162 8.52 -10.53 -10.01
C GLY A 162 7.83 -11.77 -10.56
N LEU A 163 6.62 -12.04 -10.11
CA LEU A 163 5.80 -13.15 -10.62
C LEU A 163 5.52 -12.96 -12.11
N TYR A 164 5.16 -11.73 -12.52
CA TYR A 164 4.96 -11.38 -13.93
C TYR A 164 6.25 -11.47 -14.75
N ALA A 165 7.40 -11.11 -14.17
CA ALA A 165 8.69 -11.25 -14.85
C ALA A 165 8.99 -12.71 -15.21
N VAL A 166 8.82 -13.62 -14.25
CA VAL A 166 9.04 -15.06 -14.49
C VAL A 166 8.06 -15.59 -15.52
N GLU A 167 6.76 -15.23 -15.43
CA GLU A 167 5.76 -15.66 -16.42
C GLU A 167 6.09 -15.16 -17.84
N ILE A 168 6.54 -13.91 -17.98
CA ILE A 168 6.97 -13.34 -19.27
C ILE A 168 8.16 -14.12 -19.83
N PHE A 169 9.17 -14.41 -19.01
CA PHE A 169 10.34 -15.16 -19.46
C PHE A 169 9.98 -16.59 -19.83
N ASP A 170 9.14 -17.26 -19.06
CA ASP A 170 8.65 -18.62 -19.35
C ASP A 170 7.84 -18.66 -20.65
N HIS A 171 6.87 -17.73 -20.80
CA HIS A 171 6.04 -17.63 -22.00
C HIS A 171 6.86 -17.39 -23.29
N ASN A 172 7.96 -16.66 -23.18
CA ASN A 172 8.83 -16.34 -24.32
C ASN A 172 10.03 -17.29 -24.45
N HIS A 173 10.08 -18.39 -23.68
CA HIS A 173 11.17 -19.38 -23.67
C HIS A 173 12.56 -18.78 -23.38
N LEU A 174 12.63 -17.74 -22.54
CA LEU A 174 13.85 -17.02 -22.15
C LEU A 174 14.22 -17.22 -20.67
N LEU A 175 13.51 -18.06 -19.95
CA LEU A 175 13.64 -18.21 -18.49
C LEU A 175 15.09 -18.59 -18.09
N THR A 176 15.69 -19.52 -18.79
CA THR A 176 17.07 -19.97 -18.51
C THR A 176 18.11 -18.92 -18.92
N GLU A 177 17.97 -18.32 -20.09
CA GLU A 177 18.91 -17.37 -20.65
C GLU A 177 18.94 -16.08 -19.82
N VAL A 178 17.79 -15.49 -19.55
CA VAL A 178 17.69 -14.27 -18.73
C VAL A 178 17.97 -14.59 -17.27
N GLY A 179 17.61 -15.76 -16.78
CA GLY A 179 17.85 -16.20 -15.40
C GLY A 179 19.32 -16.09 -15.00
N ARG A 180 20.27 -16.34 -15.93
CA ARG A 180 21.72 -16.19 -15.68
C ARG A 180 22.15 -14.75 -15.44
N ASN A 181 21.37 -13.78 -15.92
CA ASN A 181 21.65 -12.36 -15.81
C ASN A 181 20.87 -11.69 -14.67
N ILE A 182 20.00 -12.42 -13.96
CA ILE A 182 19.30 -11.91 -12.78
C ILE A 182 20.30 -11.84 -11.63
N VAL A 183 20.71 -10.63 -11.28
CA VAL A 183 21.67 -10.37 -10.20
C VAL A 183 21.02 -10.09 -8.86
N THR A 184 19.73 -9.78 -8.82
CA THR A 184 18.98 -9.50 -7.59
C THR A 184 17.48 -9.66 -7.76
N GLU A 185 16.83 -10.08 -6.67
CA GLU A 185 15.39 -10.13 -6.48
C GLU A 185 14.98 -9.10 -5.43
N ALA A 186 14.28 -8.05 -5.83
CA ALA A 186 13.87 -6.98 -4.95
C ALA A 186 12.62 -7.34 -4.13
N GLU A 187 12.53 -6.82 -2.94
CA GLU A 187 11.44 -7.09 -1.98
C GLU A 187 10.14 -6.31 -2.24
N SER A 188 10.17 -5.33 -3.15
CA SER A 188 8.99 -4.54 -3.56
C SER A 188 9.15 -3.95 -4.95
N CYS A 189 8.04 -3.51 -5.57
CA CYS A 189 8.05 -2.81 -6.86
C CYS A 189 8.85 -1.51 -6.79
N GLU A 190 8.74 -0.76 -5.69
CA GLU A 190 9.50 0.46 -5.46
C GLU A 190 11.01 0.19 -5.44
N LYS A 191 11.44 -0.91 -4.80
CA LYS A 191 12.85 -1.32 -4.79
C LYS A 191 13.35 -1.71 -6.17
N VAL A 192 12.53 -2.36 -7.01
CA VAL A 192 12.89 -2.63 -8.42
C VAL A 192 13.15 -1.32 -9.16
N ALA A 193 12.25 -0.34 -9.06
CA ALA A 193 12.44 0.98 -9.68
C ALA A 193 13.69 1.68 -9.14
N THR A 194 13.91 1.66 -7.83
CA THR A 194 15.10 2.25 -7.18
C THR A 194 16.41 1.67 -7.70
N LEU A 195 16.47 0.36 -7.97
CA LEU A 195 17.69 -0.28 -8.51
C LEU A 195 18.05 0.26 -9.89
N ILE A 196 17.06 0.61 -10.72
CA ILE A 196 17.28 1.27 -12.03
C ILE A 196 17.74 2.71 -11.81
N SER A 197 17.00 3.50 -11.00
CA SER A 197 17.33 4.90 -10.72
C SER A 197 18.74 5.09 -10.16
N LEU A 198 19.18 4.18 -9.29
CA LEU A 198 20.53 4.18 -8.73
C LEU A 198 21.60 3.55 -9.64
N LYS A 199 21.22 3.14 -10.86
CA LYS A 199 22.10 2.50 -11.83
C LYS A 199 22.81 1.24 -11.31
N SER A 200 22.19 0.56 -10.33
CA SER A 200 22.72 -0.68 -9.76
C SER A 200 22.56 -1.87 -10.69
N VAL A 201 21.55 -1.81 -11.57
CA VAL A 201 21.28 -2.79 -12.64
C VAL A 201 21.02 -2.07 -13.95
N ASP A 202 21.17 -2.77 -15.07
CA ASP A 202 21.01 -2.22 -16.42
C ASP A 202 19.53 -2.20 -16.85
N ALA A 203 18.78 -3.20 -16.43
CA ALA A 203 17.37 -3.38 -16.78
C ALA A 203 16.60 -4.15 -15.70
N ALA A 204 15.28 -4.04 -15.70
CA ALA A 204 14.39 -4.85 -14.88
C ALA A 204 13.05 -5.07 -15.62
N ILE A 205 12.32 -6.14 -15.30
CA ILE A 205 10.89 -6.17 -15.59
C ILE A 205 10.20 -5.31 -14.54
N GLY A 206 9.51 -4.27 -15.03
CA GLY A 206 8.79 -3.28 -14.22
C GLY A 206 7.37 -3.08 -14.71
N TRP A 207 6.69 -2.16 -14.08
CA TRP A 207 5.40 -1.66 -14.53
C TRP A 207 5.58 -0.39 -15.34
N HIS A 208 4.73 -0.14 -16.34
CA HIS A 208 4.78 1.06 -17.19
C HIS A 208 4.87 2.37 -16.38
N VAL A 209 4.23 2.43 -15.21
CA VAL A 209 4.24 3.59 -14.29
C VAL A 209 5.60 3.88 -13.66
N PHE A 210 6.59 3.00 -13.77
CA PHE A 210 7.92 3.26 -13.19
C PHE A 210 8.61 4.46 -13.84
N HIS A 211 8.39 4.67 -15.15
CA HIS A 211 8.83 5.87 -15.83
C HIS A 211 8.19 7.14 -15.23
N ASP A 212 6.86 7.11 -15.00
CA ASP A 212 6.13 8.26 -14.46
C ASP A 212 6.51 8.57 -13.00
N TRP A 213 7.05 7.59 -12.26
CA TRP A 213 7.54 7.80 -10.89
C TRP A 213 8.88 8.54 -10.86
N ASP A 214 9.75 8.32 -11.84
CA ASP A 214 11.10 8.90 -11.91
C ASP A 214 11.54 9.02 -13.37
N PRO A 215 10.96 9.98 -14.15
CA PRO A 215 11.20 10.11 -15.58
C PRO A 215 12.62 10.55 -15.91
N ASP A 216 13.33 11.15 -14.98
CA ASP A 216 14.73 11.58 -15.16
C ASP A 216 15.72 10.41 -15.02
N SER A 217 15.29 9.28 -14.45
CA SER A 217 16.17 8.14 -14.15
C SER A 217 15.76 6.85 -14.86
N ILE A 218 14.50 6.69 -15.26
CA ILE A 218 13.94 5.45 -15.80
C ILE A 218 13.29 5.68 -17.15
N ASP A 219 13.72 4.92 -18.16
CA ASP A 219 13.01 4.81 -19.44
C ASP A 219 12.24 3.48 -19.52
N ALA A 220 11.13 3.49 -20.26
CA ALA A 220 10.29 2.33 -20.50
C ALA A 220 10.50 1.77 -21.91
N VAL A 221 10.87 0.49 -22.01
CA VAL A 221 10.85 -0.27 -23.26
C VAL A 221 9.65 -1.20 -23.24
N TYR A 222 8.66 -0.89 -24.07
CA TYR A 222 7.44 -1.68 -24.15
C TYR A 222 7.67 -3.02 -24.83
N LEU A 223 7.07 -4.07 -24.28
CA LEU A 223 7.07 -5.39 -24.87
C LEU A 223 6.13 -5.46 -26.06
N LYS A 224 6.41 -6.35 -27.00
CA LYS A 224 5.47 -6.64 -28.08
C LYS A 224 4.20 -7.28 -27.51
N PRO A 225 3.02 -7.03 -28.10
CA PRO A 225 1.76 -7.55 -27.59
C PRO A 225 1.74 -9.06 -27.37
N GLU A 226 2.34 -9.83 -28.28
CA GLU A 226 2.44 -11.29 -28.21
C GLU A 226 3.37 -11.80 -27.11
N GLN A 227 4.23 -10.96 -26.56
CA GLN A 227 5.15 -11.30 -25.48
C GLN A 227 4.50 -11.17 -24.09
N LEU A 228 3.32 -10.55 -24.03
CA LEU A 228 2.59 -10.32 -22.78
C LEU A 228 1.49 -11.36 -22.59
N PRO A 229 1.69 -12.40 -21.77
CA PRO A 229 0.65 -13.39 -21.49
C PRO A 229 -0.51 -12.83 -20.66
N ARG A 230 -0.22 -11.84 -19.80
CA ARG A 230 -1.20 -11.23 -18.91
C ARG A 230 -0.95 -9.73 -18.72
N ILE A 231 -2.07 -9.02 -18.47
CA ILE A 231 -2.09 -7.65 -17.94
C ILE A 231 -2.57 -7.73 -16.48
N ALA A 232 -1.85 -7.07 -15.57
CA ALA A 232 -2.25 -7.00 -14.18
C ALA A 232 -3.32 -5.93 -13.95
N TYR A 233 -4.02 -6.05 -12.84
CA TYR A 233 -4.79 -4.95 -12.25
C TYR A 233 -4.51 -4.86 -10.75
N ILE A 234 -4.70 -3.67 -10.20
CA ILE A 234 -4.63 -3.39 -8.77
C ILE A 234 -6.05 -3.49 -8.22
N PRO A 235 -6.39 -4.52 -7.47
CA PRO A 235 -7.67 -4.61 -6.78
C PRO A 235 -7.58 -3.98 -5.39
N ALA A 236 -8.72 -3.56 -4.84
CA ALA A 236 -8.88 -3.22 -3.43
C ALA A 236 -10.08 -3.97 -2.87
N ALA A 237 -9.95 -4.54 -1.67
CA ALA A 237 -11.01 -5.27 -0.99
C ALA A 237 -10.99 -5.00 0.52
N ILE A 238 -12.16 -5.07 1.16
CA ILE A 238 -12.30 -4.95 2.61
C ILE A 238 -11.74 -6.21 3.26
N SER A 239 -10.90 -6.02 4.27
CA SER A 239 -10.38 -7.10 5.10
C SER A 239 -11.46 -7.67 6.03
N THR A 240 -11.38 -8.97 6.33
CA THR A 240 -12.19 -9.59 7.38
C THR A 240 -11.79 -9.13 8.78
N TYR A 241 -10.65 -8.47 8.91
CA TYR A 241 -10.17 -7.84 10.16
C TYR A 241 -10.58 -6.36 10.29
N ALA A 242 -11.31 -5.80 9.30
CA ALA A 242 -11.70 -4.40 9.30
C ALA A 242 -12.49 -4.04 10.55
N ARG A 243 -12.05 -2.99 11.26
CA ARG A 243 -12.72 -2.44 12.43
C ARG A 243 -13.91 -1.57 12.04
N ASP A 244 -13.75 -0.85 10.94
CA ASP A 244 -14.77 0.01 10.34
C ASP A 244 -14.90 -0.30 8.86
N SER A 245 -15.83 -1.22 8.55
CA SER A 245 -16.08 -1.64 7.17
C SER A 245 -16.73 -0.55 6.33
N ASP A 246 -17.48 0.38 6.96
CA ASP A 246 -18.16 1.45 6.25
C ASP A 246 -17.15 2.51 5.78
N SER A 247 -16.19 2.88 6.62
CA SER A 247 -15.10 3.77 6.25
C SER A 247 -14.15 3.12 5.22
N ALA A 248 -13.87 1.82 5.34
CA ALA A 248 -13.14 1.07 4.34
C ALA A 248 -13.84 1.05 2.99
N GLN A 249 -15.18 0.83 2.97
CA GLN A 249 -15.98 0.86 1.74
C GLN A 249 -15.97 2.25 1.10
N LYS A 250 -16.17 3.32 1.89
CA LYS A 250 -16.10 4.71 1.40
C LYS A 250 -14.76 5.01 0.74
N PHE A 251 -13.66 4.50 1.31
CA PHE A 251 -12.34 4.69 0.72
C PHE A 251 -12.18 3.93 -0.60
N ILE A 252 -12.59 2.67 -0.66
CA ILE A 252 -12.57 1.89 -1.91
C ILE A 252 -13.44 2.55 -2.99
N ASP A 253 -14.63 3.03 -2.64
CA ASP A 253 -15.52 3.74 -3.57
C ASP A 253 -14.89 5.06 -4.05
N PHE A 254 -14.16 5.76 -3.17
CA PHE A 254 -13.41 6.94 -3.56
C PHE A 254 -12.32 6.61 -4.58
N LEU A 255 -11.54 5.53 -4.38
CA LEU A 255 -10.48 5.12 -5.31
C LEU A 255 -11.00 4.87 -6.73
N VAL A 256 -12.21 4.34 -6.87
CA VAL A 256 -12.84 4.07 -8.18
C VAL A 256 -13.77 5.20 -8.66
N SER A 257 -13.93 6.27 -7.89
CA SER A 257 -14.66 7.47 -8.31
C SER A 257 -13.89 8.25 -9.39
N SER A 258 -14.56 9.20 -10.08
CA SER A 258 -13.88 10.05 -11.06
C SER A 258 -12.65 10.75 -10.47
N GLN A 259 -12.77 11.29 -9.24
CA GLN A 259 -11.66 11.98 -8.57
C GLN A 259 -10.49 11.03 -8.25
N GLY A 260 -10.77 9.85 -7.70
CA GLY A 260 -9.74 8.84 -7.46
C GLY A 260 -9.07 8.40 -8.74
N GLN A 261 -9.86 8.12 -9.78
CA GLN A 261 -9.35 7.71 -11.09
C GLN A 261 -8.51 8.80 -11.77
N ASP A 262 -8.87 10.10 -11.60
CA ASP A 262 -8.06 11.22 -12.10
C ASP A 262 -6.69 11.29 -11.42
N ILE A 263 -6.63 11.01 -10.11
CA ILE A 263 -5.36 10.91 -9.38
C ILE A 263 -4.50 9.78 -9.92
N PHE A 264 -5.07 8.58 -10.11
CA PHE A 264 -4.32 7.46 -10.68
C PHE A 264 -3.82 7.77 -12.09
N ARG A 265 -4.66 8.36 -12.98
CA ARG A 265 -4.23 8.78 -14.33
C ARG A 265 -3.11 9.80 -14.32
N LYS A 266 -3.12 10.77 -13.41
CA LYS A 266 -2.05 11.76 -13.24
C LYS A 266 -0.69 11.10 -13.02
N TRP A 267 -0.64 9.94 -12.36
CA TRP A 267 0.56 9.16 -12.10
C TRP A 267 0.80 8.05 -13.14
N GLY A 268 0.22 8.18 -14.34
CA GLY A 268 0.44 7.28 -15.46
C GLY A 268 -0.36 5.96 -15.41
N TYR A 269 -1.16 5.71 -14.34
CA TYR A 269 -1.92 4.47 -14.24
C TYR A 269 -3.05 4.41 -15.26
N ILE A 270 -3.23 3.24 -15.85
CA ILE A 270 -4.33 2.93 -16.75
C ILE A 270 -5.57 2.61 -15.89
N THR A 271 -6.68 3.32 -16.14
CA THR A 271 -7.88 3.19 -15.30
C THR A 271 -9.01 2.40 -15.94
N THR A 272 -8.88 2.02 -17.22
CA THR A 272 -9.87 1.21 -17.92
C THR A 272 -9.25 -0.02 -18.58
N GLU A 273 -10.01 -1.12 -18.61
CA GLU A 273 -9.59 -2.35 -19.29
C GLU A 273 -9.37 -2.11 -20.79
N ALA A 274 -10.21 -1.28 -21.41
CA ALA A 274 -10.11 -0.96 -22.82
C ALA A 274 -8.78 -0.28 -23.19
N GLU A 275 -8.27 0.58 -22.32
CA GLU A 275 -6.94 1.20 -22.50
C GLU A 275 -5.83 0.17 -22.28
N ALA A 276 -5.93 -0.65 -21.25
CA ALA A 276 -4.95 -1.70 -20.96
C ALA A 276 -4.82 -2.69 -22.13
N ARG A 277 -5.93 -3.10 -22.73
CA ARG A 277 -5.95 -4.00 -23.89
C ARG A 277 -5.29 -3.45 -25.15
N LYS A 278 -5.09 -2.13 -25.28
CA LYS A 278 -4.33 -1.55 -26.41
C LYS A 278 -2.87 -2.02 -26.43
N PHE A 279 -2.29 -2.36 -25.28
CA PHE A 279 -0.91 -2.85 -25.20
C PHE A 279 -0.77 -4.32 -25.56
N ALA A 280 -1.77 -5.14 -25.23
CA ALA A 280 -1.79 -6.57 -25.56
C ALA A 280 -3.24 -7.08 -25.68
N PRO A 281 -3.86 -6.93 -26.87
CA PRO A 281 -5.29 -7.26 -27.07
C PRO A 281 -5.64 -8.72 -26.75
N ALA A 282 -4.70 -9.65 -26.98
CA ALA A 282 -4.90 -11.08 -26.72
C ALA A 282 -4.50 -11.53 -25.32
N ALA A 283 -3.85 -10.65 -24.53
CA ALA A 283 -3.42 -11.00 -23.19
C ALA A 283 -4.62 -11.24 -22.25
N ARG A 284 -4.48 -12.15 -21.34
CA ARG A 284 -5.47 -12.38 -20.28
C ARG A 284 -5.44 -11.19 -19.30
N ILE A 285 -6.60 -10.69 -18.93
CA ILE A 285 -6.67 -9.70 -17.85
C ILE A 285 -6.72 -10.46 -16.52
N GLY A 286 -5.72 -10.23 -15.67
CA GLY A 286 -5.64 -10.86 -14.37
C GLY A 286 -5.44 -12.38 -14.41
N GLY A 287 -6.04 -13.06 -13.43
CA GLY A 287 -5.84 -14.50 -13.20
C GLY A 287 -4.60 -14.75 -12.35
N GLU A 288 -4.28 -16.03 -12.15
CA GLU A 288 -3.15 -16.48 -11.35
C GLU A 288 -2.09 -17.15 -12.22
N TYR A 289 -0.82 -17.00 -11.83
CA TYR A 289 0.30 -17.76 -12.37
C TYR A 289 1.01 -18.50 -11.24
N ARG A 290 1.43 -19.73 -11.53
CA ARG A 290 2.22 -20.54 -10.59
C ARG A 290 3.65 -20.59 -11.07
N LEU A 291 4.59 -20.28 -10.18
CA LEU A 291 6.01 -20.36 -10.46
C LEU A 291 6.40 -21.78 -10.92
N PRO A 292 7.04 -21.91 -12.08
CA PRO A 292 7.50 -23.19 -12.57
C PRO A 292 8.64 -23.73 -11.69
N GLU A 293 8.73 -25.05 -11.57
CA GLU A 293 9.81 -25.70 -10.84
C GLU A 293 11.20 -25.38 -11.43
N ALA A 294 11.27 -25.18 -12.74
CA ALA A 294 12.47 -24.75 -13.47
C ALA A 294 13.04 -23.44 -12.94
N TYR A 295 12.18 -22.46 -12.53
CA TYR A 295 12.67 -21.23 -11.93
C TYR A 295 13.32 -21.46 -10.57
N ARG A 296 12.75 -22.31 -9.73
CA ARG A 296 13.30 -22.64 -8.41
C ARG A 296 14.67 -23.31 -8.53
N SER A 297 14.85 -24.18 -9.52
CA SER A 297 16.11 -24.87 -9.76
C SER A 297 17.22 -23.94 -10.29
N LEU A 298 16.87 -22.88 -11.05
CA LEU A 298 17.85 -21.90 -11.55
C LEU A 298 18.52 -21.10 -10.42
N LEU A 299 17.82 -20.89 -9.33
CA LEU A 299 18.32 -20.13 -8.17
C LEU A 299 19.03 -21.01 -7.14
N GLY A 300 19.14 -22.33 -7.37
CA GLY A 300 19.76 -23.26 -6.41
C GLY A 300 18.94 -23.41 -5.12
N LYS A 301 17.64 -23.17 -5.19
CA LYS A 301 16.71 -23.31 -4.07
C LYS A 301 15.93 -24.62 -4.14
#